data_246dd267186dce75c25ff3ebd8e20e29
#
_entry.id   246dd267186dce75c25ff3ebd8e20e29
#
_cell.length_a   1.000
_cell.length_b   1.000
_cell.length_c   1.000
_cell.angle_alpha   90.00
_cell.angle_beta   90.00
_cell.angle_gamma   90.00
#
_symmetry.space_group_name_H-M   'P 1'
#
loop_
_entity.id
_entity.type
_entity.pdbx_description
1 polymer ?
#
loop_
_entity_poly.entity_id
_entity_poly.type
_entity_poly.pdbx_seq_one_letter_code
_entity_poly.pdbx_strand_id
1 'polypeptide(L)'
;INDIKKRYGEWNDVERAAKKDDQVIIDFIGKINGEEFEGNSAKDFKLVLGSNSMIPGFEDNIIGKKPSKFTIQCKFPDDYFKKDLAGVEANFDIDLKQIQEIKEANINKELFTKLQMDIKESSEFRDEITQRMKNEVSAQEKELTKESMYETLLKINNFKIPKVTLNEQADLMRKDALMRIGHSEDN
;
A
#
# COMPACT_ATOMS: atom_id res chain seq x y z
N ILE A 1 -6.16 -15.89 -1.98
CA ILE A 1 -5.49 -16.88 -1.10
C ILE A 1 -3.97 -16.75 -1.25
N ASN A 2 -3.44 -16.71 -2.46
CA ASN A 2 -2.00 -16.56 -2.69
C ASN A 2 -1.46 -15.27 -2.06
N ASP A 3 -2.18 -14.17 -2.16
CA ASP A 3 -1.81 -12.90 -1.51
C ASP A 3 -1.77 -13.01 0.01
N ILE A 4 -2.69 -13.77 0.60
CA ILE A 4 -2.70 -14.05 2.04
C ILE A 4 -1.47 -14.87 2.43
N LYS A 5 -1.18 -15.93 1.68
CA LYS A 5 0.01 -16.77 1.91
C LYS A 5 1.31 -15.96 1.83
N LYS A 6 1.42 -15.06 0.85
CA LYS A 6 2.56 -14.15 0.72
C LYS A 6 2.60 -13.17 1.90
N ARG A 7 1.49 -12.53 2.25
CA ARG A 7 1.44 -11.53 3.34
C ARG A 7 1.84 -12.08 4.70
N TYR A 8 1.51 -13.35 4.98
CA TYR A 8 1.84 -14.03 6.24
C TYR A 8 3.02 -15.00 6.11
N GLY A 9 3.72 -14.96 4.98
CA GLY A 9 4.95 -15.71 4.75
C GLY A 9 6.12 -15.18 5.55
N GLU A 10 7.18 -15.96 5.60
CA GLU A 10 8.44 -15.60 6.25
C GLU A 10 9.50 -15.26 5.21
N TRP A 11 10.27 -14.20 5.48
CA TRP A 11 11.37 -13.79 4.63
C TRP A 11 12.62 -14.58 4.99
N ASN A 12 13.17 -15.31 4.03
CA ASN A 12 14.39 -16.09 4.18
C ASN A 12 15.50 -15.51 3.31
N ASP A 13 16.68 -15.39 3.87
CA ASP A 13 17.86 -14.93 3.15
C ASP A 13 18.28 -15.89 2.07
N VAL A 14 18.65 -15.35 0.92
CA VAL A 14 19.09 -16.14 -0.24
C VAL A 14 20.32 -15.55 -0.88
N GLU A 15 21.27 -16.43 -1.26
CA GLU A 15 22.52 -16.05 -1.92
C GLU A 15 22.43 -16.21 -3.45
N ARG A 16 21.41 -15.62 -4.06
CA ARG A 16 21.22 -15.61 -5.50
C ARG A 16 20.95 -14.20 -6.02
N ALA A 17 20.89 -14.04 -7.33
CA ALA A 17 20.43 -12.79 -7.92
C ALA A 17 18.96 -12.50 -7.54
N ALA A 18 18.66 -11.23 -7.30
CA ALA A 18 17.33 -10.75 -6.93
C ALA A 18 16.32 -11.02 -8.05
N LYS A 19 15.13 -11.45 -7.67
CA LYS A 19 14.00 -11.70 -8.57
C LYS A 19 12.82 -10.80 -8.21
N LYS A 20 11.85 -10.74 -9.10
CA LYS A 20 10.57 -10.12 -8.78
C LYS A 20 9.93 -10.84 -7.59
N ASP A 21 9.25 -10.10 -6.73
CA ASP A 21 8.64 -10.51 -5.47
C ASP A 21 9.64 -10.81 -4.33
N ASP A 22 10.96 -10.70 -4.54
CA ASP A 22 11.94 -10.74 -3.46
C ASP A 22 11.94 -9.42 -2.66
N GLN A 23 12.22 -9.50 -1.37
CA GLN A 23 12.54 -8.34 -0.56
C GLN A 23 14.05 -8.12 -0.59
N VAL A 24 14.47 -6.92 -0.88
CA VAL A 24 15.87 -6.52 -0.81
C VAL A 24 16.10 -5.54 0.32
N ILE A 25 17.25 -5.63 0.98
CA ILE A 25 17.71 -4.65 1.97
C ILE A 25 18.81 -3.85 1.31
N ILE A 26 18.56 -2.56 1.11
CA ILE A 26 19.45 -1.65 0.39
C ILE A 26 19.76 -0.40 1.20
N ASP A 27 20.97 0.14 0.99
CA ASP A 27 21.23 1.55 1.21
C ASP A 27 21.24 2.23 -0.14
N PHE A 28 20.67 3.41 -0.24
CA PHE A 28 20.76 4.19 -1.47
C PHE A 28 20.96 5.67 -1.21
N ILE A 29 21.59 6.34 -2.18
CA ILE A 29 21.78 7.80 -2.21
C ILE A 29 21.49 8.26 -3.63
N GLY A 30 20.48 9.12 -3.79
CA GLY A 30 20.11 9.72 -5.06
C GLY A 30 20.88 11.04 -5.31
N LYS A 31 21.28 11.27 -6.55
CA LYS A 31 21.99 12.47 -6.98
C LYS A 31 21.37 12.99 -8.28
N ILE A 32 21.17 14.29 -8.37
CA ILE A 32 20.78 14.99 -9.58
C ILE A 32 21.93 15.91 -9.99
N ASN A 33 22.45 15.73 -11.20
CA ASN A 33 23.63 16.47 -11.71
C ASN A 33 24.86 16.38 -10.78
N GLY A 34 24.97 15.29 -9.99
CA GLY A 34 26.05 15.07 -9.04
C GLY A 34 25.83 15.65 -7.64
N GLU A 35 24.75 16.37 -7.40
CA GLU A 35 24.39 16.95 -6.12
C GLU A 35 23.31 16.10 -5.41
N GLU A 36 23.46 15.97 -4.10
CA GLU A 36 22.45 15.31 -3.27
C GLU A 36 21.25 16.24 -3.05
N PHE A 37 20.03 15.67 -2.95
CA PHE A 37 18.81 16.42 -2.68
C PHE A 37 18.09 15.88 -1.44
N GLU A 38 17.23 16.70 -0.84
CA GLU A 38 16.53 16.34 0.41
C GLU A 38 15.61 15.12 0.23
N GLY A 39 15.79 14.11 1.10
CA GLY A 39 15.02 12.85 1.06
C GLY A 39 15.53 11.86 0.03
N ASN A 40 16.74 12.04 -0.47
CA ASN A 40 17.36 11.22 -1.51
C ASN A 40 18.02 9.93 -1.02
N SER A 41 18.10 9.70 0.29
CA SER A 41 18.86 8.58 0.84
C SER A 41 18.11 7.83 1.92
N ALA A 42 18.36 6.53 2.00
CA ALA A 42 17.92 5.69 3.11
C ALA A 42 18.95 4.60 3.36
N LYS A 43 18.99 4.13 4.61
CA LYS A 43 19.81 2.99 5.04
C LYS A 43 18.91 1.86 5.51
N ASP A 44 19.36 0.64 5.25
CA ASP A 44 18.65 -0.61 5.60
C ASP A 44 17.17 -0.61 5.13
N PHE A 45 16.95 0.02 3.99
CA PHE A 45 15.61 0.15 3.42
C PHE A 45 15.15 -1.21 2.86
N LYS A 46 14.00 -1.66 3.32
CA LYS A 46 13.37 -2.90 2.86
C LYS A 46 12.45 -2.59 1.69
N LEU A 47 12.76 -3.15 0.52
CA LEU A 47 12.01 -2.95 -0.71
C LEU A 47 11.61 -4.30 -1.29
N VAL A 48 10.33 -4.47 -1.58
CA VAL A 48 9.83 -5.64 -2.33
C VAL A 48 9.84 -5.31 -3.81
N LEU A 49 10.61 -6.07 -4.58
CA LEU A 49 10.77 -5.85 -6.02
C LEU A 49 9.48 -6.20 -6.79
N GLY A 50 8.98 -5.26 -7.57
CA GLY A 50 7.72 -5.37 -8.29
C GLY A 50 6.51 -4.82 -7.52
N SER A 51 6.74 -4.19 -6.35
CA SER A 51 5.68 -3.51 -5.59
C SER A 51 5.27 -2.17 -6.18
N ASN A 52 6.09 -1.60 -7.07
CA ASN A 52 5.97 -0.23 -7.61
C ASN A 52 5.94 0.84 -6.51
N SER A 53 6.65 0.58 -5.40
CA SER A 53 6.76 1.53 -4.28
C SER A 53 7.77 2.65 -4.55
N MET A 54 8.67 2.42 -5.50
CA MET A 54 9.70 3.37 -5.93
C MET A 54 9.38 3.96 -7.30
N ILE A 55 10.19 4.95 -7.72
CA ILE A 55 10.05 5.54 -9.05
C ILE A 55 10.23 4.49 -10.16
N PRO A 56 9.59 4.65 -11.32
CA PRO A 56 9.69 3.71 -12.42
C PRO A 56 11.13 3.40 -12.82
N GLY A 57 11.43 2.11 -13.03
CA GLY A 57 12.75 1.64 -13.39
C GLY A 57 13.71 1.39 -12.21
N PHE A 58 13.42 1.90 -11.00
CA PHE A 58 14.28 1.68 -9.83
C PHE A 58 14.33 0.20 -9.44
N GLU A 59 13.17 -0.42 -9.26
CA GLU A 59 13.05 -1.82 -8.88
C GLU A 59 13.54 -2.76 -9.98
N ASP A 60 13.23 -2.44 -11.25
CA ASP A 60 13.62 -3.24 -12.42
C ASP A 60 15.15 -3.30 -12.60
N ASN A 61 15.86 -2.23 -12.28
CA ASN A 61 17.32 -2.19 -12.36
C ASN A 61 18.02 -3.00 -11.26
N ILE A 62 17.33 -3.33 -10.18
CA ILE A 62 17.84 -4.19 -9.09
C ILE A 62 17.59 -5.67 -9.40
N ILE A 63 16.53 -6.00 -10.14
CA ILE A 63 16.25 -7.37 -10.57
C ILE A 63 17.45 -7.94 -11.36
N GLY A 64 17.88 -9.14 -11.01
CA GLY A 64 19.04 -9.80 -11.61
C GLY A 64 20.39 -9.45 -11.00
N LYS A 65 20.45 -8.50 -10.06
CA LYS A 65 21.68 -8.15 -9.33
C LYS A 65 21.88 -9.05 -8.12
N LYS A 66 23.14 -9.29 -7.78
CA LYS A 66 23.56 -9.93 -6.53
C LYS A 66 23.94 -8.85 -5.52
N PRO A 67 24.04 -9.18 -4.22
CA PRO A 67 24.55 -8.26 -3.22
C PRO A 67 25.87 -7.60 -3.67
N SER A 68 25.86 -6.30 -3.88
CA SER A 68 26.98 -5.49 -4.40
C SER A 68 26.59 -4.01 -4.44
N LYS A 69 27.60 -3.16 -4.68
CA LYS A 69 27.40 -1.73 -4.93
C LYS A 69 27.32 -1.46 -6.43
N PHE A 70 26.34 -0.69 -6.84
CA PHE A 70 26.16 -0.26 -8.22
C PHE A 70 25.34 1.03 -8.28
N THR A 71 25.43 1.71 -9.44
CA THR A 71 24.66 2.92 -9.70
C THR A 71 23.59 2.59 -10.75
N ILE A 72 22.39 3.09 -10.54
CA ILE A 72 21.29 3.04 -11.51
C ILE A 72 20.86 4.45 -11.90
N GLN A 73 20.35 4.59 -13.10
CA GLN A 73 19.75 5.83 -13.60
C GLN A 73 18.25 5.64 -13.72
N CYS A 74 17.49 6.54 -13.10
CA CYS A 74 16.03 6.54 -13.17
C CYS A 74 15.51 7.93 -13.47
N LYS A 75 14.37 8.01 -14.15
CA LYS A 75 13.67 9.25 -14.42
C LYS A 75 12.45 9.38 -13.52
N PHE A 76 12.31 10.53 -12.86
CA PHE A 76 11.10 10.83 -12.10
C PHE A 76 9.91 10.99 -13.06
N PRO A 77 8.70 10.52 -12.68
CA PRO A 77 7.48 10.75 -13.44
C PRO A 77 7.20 12.24 -13.63
N ASP A 78 6.58 12.60 -14.75
CA ASP A 78 6.23 13.99 -15.03
C ASP A 78 5.16 14.55 -14.08
N ASP A 79 4.38 13.68 -13.44
CA ASP A 79 3.37 13.97 -12.42
C ASP A 79 3.86 13.78 -10.99
N TYR A 80 5.18 13.75 -10.78
CA TYR A 80 5.75 13.56 -9.44
C TYR A 80 5.33 14.70 -8.49
N PHE A 81 5.03 14.35 -7.24
CA PHE A 81 4.48 15.31 -6.26
C PHE A 81 5.38 16.52 -5.97
N LYS A 82 6.72 16.38 -6.06
CA LYS A 82 7.67 17.49 -6.00
C LYS A 82 7.92 17.99 -7.41
N LYS A 83 7.40 19.16 -7.76
CA LYS A 83 7.50 19.77 -9.10
C LYS A 83 8.94 19.97 -9.57
N ASP A 84 9.86 20.23 -8.65
CA ASP A 84 11.28 20.46 -8.97
C ASP A 84 12.01 19.17 -9.39
N LEU A 85 11.42 18.01 -9.12
CA LEU A 85 11.94 16.69 -9.49
C LEU A 85 11.20 16.05 -10.66
N ALA A 86 10.01 16.56 -11.01
CA ALA A 86 9.18 16.00 -12.08
C ALA A 86 9.92 16.00 -13.43
N GLY A 87 9.99 14.81 -14.07
CA GLY A 87 10.66 14.62 -15.36
C GLY A 87 12.20 14.65 -15.32
N VAL A 88 12.82 14.84 -14.14
CA VAL A 88 14.27 14.91 -13.98
C VAL A 88 14.89 13.51 -13.90
N GLU A 89 16.07 13.36 -14.51
CA GLU A 89 16.88 12.14 -14.38
C GLU A 89 17.76 12.22 -13.13
N ALA A 90 17.76 11.14 -12.36
CA ALA A 90 18.57 11.00 -11.17
C ALA A 90 19.39 9.71 -11.21
N ASN A 91 20.60 9.77 -10.68
CA ASN A 91 21.45 8.62 -10.45
C ASN A 91 21.33 8.19 -9.00
N PHE A 92 21.14 6.89 -8.75
CA PHE A 92 21.07 6.32 -7.43
C PHE A 92 22.23 5.37 -7.22
N ASP A 93 23.09 5.71 -6.26
CA ASP A 93 24.14 4.82 -5.79
C ASP A 93 23.50 3.86 -4.79
N ILE A 94 23.48 2.58 -5.11
CA ILE A 94 22.82 1.52 -4.33
C ILE A 94 23.86 0.57 -3.76
N ASP A 95 23.75 0.27 -2.48
CA ASP A 95 24.42 -0.83 -1.82
C ASP A 95 23.36 -1.91 -1.50
N LEU A 96 23.30 -2.95 -2.32
CA LEU A 96 22.44 -4.10 -2.12
C LEU A 96 23.09 -5.04 -1.11
N LYS A 97 22.59 -5.03 0.12
CA LYS A 97 23.16 -5.79 1.24
C LYS A 97 22.66 -7.23 1.27
N GLN A 98 21.37 -7.41 1.10
CA GLN A 98 20.71 -8.69 1.37
C GLN A 98 19.50 -8.88 0.45
N ILE A 99 19.28 -10.13 0.06
CA ILE A 99 18.13 -10.54 -0.73
C ILE A 99 17.37 -11.58 0.07
N GLN A 100 16.07 -11.41 0.17
CA GLN A 100 15.19 -12.30 0.91
C GLN A 100 14.06 -12.78 0.01
N GLU A 101 13.86 -14.10 -0.01
CA GLU A 101 12.75 -14.73 -0.70
C GLU A 101 11.61 -14.98 0.27
N ILE A 102 10.38 -14.73 -0.18
CA ILE A 102 9.22 -15.02 0.64
C ILE A 102 8.90 -16.52 0.59
N LYS A 103 8.97 -17.18 1.73
CA LYS A 103 8.43 -18.51 1.90
C LYS A 103 6.95 -18.36 2.23
N GLU A 104 6.10 -18.72 1.29
CA GLU A 104 4.66 -18.66 1.49
C GLU A 104 4.23 -19.40 2.76
N ALA A 105 3.33 -18.77 3.53
CA ALA A 105 2.75 -19.42 4.70
C ALA A 105 1.95 -20.67 4.30
N ASN A 106 2.13 -21.74 5.03
CA ASN A 106 1.27 -22.91 4.89
C ASN A 106 -0.13 -22.59 5.43
N ILE A 107 -1.15 -23.12 4.74
CA ILE A 107 -2.54 -23.05 5.24
C ILE A 107 -2.67 -24.05 6.37
N ASN A 108 -2.40 -23.60 7.60
CA ASN A 108 -2.41 -24.39 8.81
C ASN A 108 -3.11 -23.64 9.96
N LYS A 109 -3.24 -24.29 11.10
CA LYS A 109 -3.88 -23.70 12.29
C LYS A 109 -3.22 -22.40 12.76
N GLU A 110 -1.91 -22.25 12.57
CA GLU A 110 -1.18 -21.03 12.96
C GLU A 110 -1.62 -19.84 12.10
N LEU A 111 -1.78 -20.05 10.77
CA LEU A 111 -2.31 -19.02 9.87
C LEU A 111 -3.75 -18.65 10.24
N PHE A 112 -4.59 -19.64 10.57
CA PHE A 112 -5.98 -19.38 10.96
C PHE A 112 -6.07 -18.55 12.25
N THR A 113 -5.21 -18.87 13.24
CA THR A 113 -5.12 -18.09 14.47
C THR A 113 -4.67 -16.65 14.21
N LYS A 114 -3.65 -16.43 13.35
CA LYS A 114 -3.19 -15.09 12.94
C LYS A 114 -4.29 -14.29 12.23
N LEU A 115 -5.16 -14.97 11.49
CA LEU A 115 -6.30 -14.36 10.78
C LEU A 115 -7.56 -14.23 11.65
N GLN A 116 -7.49 -14.64 12.92
CA GLN A 116 -8.63 -14.68 13.85
C GLN A 116 -9.82 -15.45 13.28
N MET A 117 -9.53 -16.57 12.64
CA MET A 117 -10.53 -17.47 12.05
C MET A 117 -10.66 -18.74 12.89
N ASP A 118 -11.87 -19.09 13.26
CA ASP A 118 -12.17 -20.37 13.97
C ASP A 118 -12.42 -21.49 12.94
N ILE A 119 -11.34 -21.84 12.21
CA ILE A 119 -11.34 -22.85 11.15
C ILE A 119 -10.44 -24.01 11.56
N LYS A 120 -10.90 -25.22 11.31
CA LYS A 120 -10.17 -26.45 11.66
C LYS A 120 -9.47 -27.10 10.46
N GLU A 121 -10.04 -26.91 9.27
CA GLU A 121 -9.56 -27.52 8.04
C GLU A 121 -9.30 -26.49 6.93
N SER A 122 -8.31 -26.79 6.07
CA SER A 122 -7.94 -25.91 4.97
C SER A 122 -9.00 -25.81 3.86
N SER A 123 -9.91 -26.77 3.79
CA SER A 123 -11.10 -26.74 2.90
C SER A 123 -12.05 -25.62 3.27
N GLU A 124 -12.36 -25.50 4.56
CA GLU A 124 -13.24 -24.47 5.12
C GLU A 124 -12.66 -23.06 4.95
N PHE A 125 -11.33 -22.94 4.92
CA PHE A 125 -10.65 -21.65 4.74
C PHE A 125 -11.01 -20.96 3.43
N ARG A 126 -11.08 -21.73 2.34
CA ARG A 126 -11.45 -21.18 1.02
C ARG A 126 -12.89 -20.69 1.01
N ASP A 127 -13.78 -21.44 1.59
CA ASP A 127 -15.21 -21.12 1.63
C ASP A 127 -15.46 -19.89 2.51
N GLU A 128 -14.81 -19.80 3.66
CA GLU A 128 -14.91 -18.64 4.55
C GLU A 128 -14.37 -17.36 3.88
N ILE A 129 -13.19 -17.42 3.24
CA ILE A 129 -12.66 -16.27 2.49
C ILE A 129 -13.61 -15.87 1.36
N THR A 130 -14.13 -16.83 0.62
CA THR A 130 -15.09 -16.57 -0.46
C THR A 130 -16.36 -15.89 0.08
N GLN A 131 -16.86 -16.35 1.23
CA GLN A 131 -18.06 -15.77 1.85
C GLN A 131 -17.80 -14.35 2.35
N ARG A 132 -16.65 -14.10 2.98
CA ARG A 132 -16.24 -12.74 3.41
C ARG A 132 -16.16 -11.78 2.23
N MET A 133 -15.50 -12.18 1.14
CA MET A 133 -15.41 -11.37 -0.07
C MET A 133 -16.78 -11.09 -0.69
N LYS A 134 -17.68 -12.08 -0.75
CA LYS A 134 -19.05 -11.88 -1.22
C LYS A 134 -19.83 -10.90 -0.35
N ASN A 135 -19.68 -10.99 0.96
CA ASN A 135 -20.34 -10.09 1.89
C ASN A 135 -19.80 -8.65 1.73
N GLU A 136 -18.48 -8.49 1.54
CA GLU A 136 -17.85 -7.18 1.31
C GLU A 136 -18.34 -6.56 -0.01
N VAL A 137 -18.33 -7.31 -1.11
CA VAL A 137 -18.87 -6.86 -2.41
C VAL A 137 -20.34 -6.48 -2.28
N SER A 138 -21.16 -7.31 -1.63
CA SER A 138 -22.59 -7.00 -1.43
C SER A 138 -22.81 -5.74 -0.59
N ALA A 139 -21.97 -5.49 0.40
CA ALA A 139 -22.01 -4.26 1.19
C ALA A 139 -21.64 -3.03 0.35
N GLN A 140 -20.59 -3.13 -0.48
CA GLN A 140 -20.20 -2.07 -1.40
C GLN A 140 -21.26 -1.79 -2.47
N GLU A 141 -21.86 -2.84 -3.06
CA GLU A 141 -22.95 -2.69 -4.03
C GLU A 141 -24.15 -1.95 -3.43
N LYS A 142 -24.52 -2.29 -2.18
CA LYS A 142 -25.61 -1.61 -1.47
C LYS A 142 -25.30 -0.14 -1.25
N GLU A 143 -24.08 0.20 -0.83
CA GLU A 143 -23.70 1.58 -0.60
C GLU A 143 -23.66 2.40 -1.91
N LEU A 144 -23.05 1.87 -2.97
CA LEU A 144 -23.05 2.51 -4.29
C LEU A 144 -24.47 2.71 -4.84
N THR A 145 -25.35 1.69 -4.67
CA THR A 145 -26.74 1.79 -5.08
C THR A 145 -27.46 2.90 -4.31
N LYS A 146 -27.25 2.97 -3.02
CA LYS A 146 -27.81 3.99 -2.14
C LYS A 146 -27.34 5.40 -2.52
N GLU A 147 -26.03 5.58 -2.76
CA GLU A 147 -25.48 6.84 -3.24
C GLU A 147 -26.10 7.27 -4.58
N SER A 148 -26.15 6.35 -5.54
CA SER A 148 -26.78 6.61 -6.85
C SER A 148 -28.26 6.95 -6.73
N MET A 149 -29.00 6.28 -5.84
CA MET A 149 -30.39 6.63 -5.53
C MET A 149 -30.51 8.05 -4.94
N TYR A 150 -29.67 8.41 -3.98
CA TYR A 150 -29.67 9.76 -3.39
C TYR A 150 -29.34 10.83 -4.43
N GLU A 151 -28.32 10.62 -5.25
CA GLU A 151 -27.98 11.55 -6.33
C GLU A 151 -29.16 11.73 -7.31
N THR A 152 -29.81 10.63 -7.68
CA THR A 152 -30.97 10.67 -8.60
C THR A 152 -32.14 11.41 -7.97
N LEU A 153 -32.45 11.12 -6.70
CA LEU A 153 -33.51 11.82 -5.97
C LEU A 153 -33.25 13.32 -5.85
N LEU A 154 -32.00 13.71 -5.57
CA LEU A 154 -31.61 15.12 -5.52
C LEU A 154 -31.72 15.81 -6.88
N LYS A 155 -31.39 15.13 -7.97
CA LYS A 155 -31.52 15.68 -9.33
C LYS A 155 -32.95 15.87 -9.76
N ILE A 156 -33.86 14.95 -9.39
CA ILE A 156 -35.28 14.98 -9.78
C ILE A 156 -36.08 15.92 -8.87
N ASN A 157 -35.74 16.01 -7.60
CA ASN A 157 -36.45 16.81 -6.61
C ASN A 157 -35.67 18.10 -6.28
N ASN A 158 -36.05 19.18 -6.93
CA ASN A 158 -35.45 20.48 -6.63
C ASN A 158 -36.14 21.12 -5.41
N PHE A 159 -35.71 20.75 -4.19
CA PHE A 159 -36.20 21.30 -2.95
C PHE A 159 -35.16 22.22 -2.29
N LYS A 160 -35.65 23.28 -1.64
CA LYS A 160 -34.79 24.19 -0.88
C LYS A 160 -34.66 23.69 0.56
N ILE A 161 -33.47 23.37 0.98
CA ILE A 161 -33.19 23.03 2.37
C ILE A 161 -33.20 24.32 3.21
N PRO A 162 -33.98 24.38 4.32
CA PRO A 162 -33.94 25.51 5.21
C PRO A 162 -32.52 25.72 5.80
N LYS A 163 -32.03 26.94 5.79
CA LYS A 163 -30.67 27.26 6.30
C LYS A 163 -30.47 26.85 7.76
N VAL A 164 -31.50 26.87 8.55
CA VAL A 164 -31.47 26.50 9.97
C VAL A 164 -31.09 25.01 10.09
N THR A 165 -31.79 24.14 9.41
CA THR A 165 -31.51 22.68 9.42
C THR A 165 -30.12 22.35 8.89
N LEU A 166 -29.64 23.07 7.86
CA LEU A 166 -28.29 22.89 7.32
C LEU A 166 -27.23 23.27 8.36
N ASN A 167 -27.43 24.39 9.07
CA ASN A 167 -26.49 24.85 10.10
C ASN A 167 -26.46 23.90 11.31
N GLU A 168 -27.63 23.44 11.77
CA GLU A 168 -27.73 22.48 12.87
C GLU A 168 -26.99 21.17 12.54
N GLN A 169 -27.16 20.65 11.32
CA GLN A 169 -26.47 19.46 10.88
C GLN A 169 -24.95 19.68 10.74
N ALA A 170 -24.53 20.84 10.24
CA ALA A 170 -23.12 21.19 10.15
C ALA A 170 -22.46 21.29 11.55
N ASP A 171 -23.17 21.85 12.54
CA ASP A 171 -22.67 21.93 13.90
C ASP A 171 -22.59 20.55 14.60
N LEU A 172 -23.54 19.65 14.32
CA LEU A 172 -23.47 18.26 14.79
C LEU A 172 -22.26 17.54 14.18
N MET A 173 -22.05 17.65 12.87
CA MET A 173 -20.91 17.03 12.19
C MET A 173 -19.57 17.59 12.70
N ARG A 174 -19.52 18.91 12.99
CA ARG A 174 -18.33 19.53 13.56
C ARG A 174 -18.02 19.00 14.96
N LYS A 175 -19.05 18.84 15.82
CA LYS A 175 -18.89 18.26 17.16
C LYS A 175 -18.41 16.81 17.08
N ASP A 176 -18.99 16.01 16.21
CA ASP A 176 -18.55 14.63 15.99
C ASP A 176 -17.09 14.54 15.51
N ALA A 177 -16.70 15.41 14.58
CA ALA A 177 -15.33 15.47 14.09
C ALA A 177 -14.34 15.86 15.21
N LEU A 178 -14.70 16.85 16.05
CA LEU A 178 -13.89 17.26 17.19
C LEU A 178 -13.76 16.16 18.25
N MET A 179 -14.83 15.39 18.51
CA MET A 179 -14.77 14.24 19.42
C MET A 179 -13.84 13.13 18.90
N ARG A 180 -13.83 12.90 17.59
CA ARG A 180 -12.93 11.91 16.98
C ARG A 180 -11.46 12.34 17.01
N ILE A 181 -11.18 13.62 16.81
CA ILE A 181 -9.82 14.17 16.87
C ILE A 181 -9.32 14.23 18.31
N GLY A 182 -10.16 14.63 19.29
CA GLY A 182 -9.79 14.65 20.71
C GLY A 182 -9.55 13.27 21.32
N HIS A 183 -10.01 12.17 20.70
CA HIS A 183 -9.72 10.79 21.13
C HIS A 183 -8.42 10.24 20.55
N SER A 184 -7.76 10.93 19.61
CA SER A 184 -6.50 10.51 19.03
C SER A 184 -5.24 11.10 19.73
N GLU A 185 -5.41 11.97 20.71
CA GLU A 185 -4.28 12.56 21.47
C GLU A 185 -3.96 11.87 22.81
N ASP A 186 -4.76 10.86 23.23
CA ASP A 186 -4.58 10.17 24.53
C ASP A 186 -4.28 8.67 24.39
N ASN A 187 -3.47 8.24 23.37
CA ASN A 187 -2.86 6.89 23.36
C ASN A 187 -1.44 6.91 22.81
#